data_b12514335279d5666103ee090de25cab
#
_entry.id   b12514335279d5666103ee090de25cab
#
_cell.length_a   1.000
_cell.length_b   1.000
_cell.length_c   1.000
_cell.angle_alpha   90.00
_cell.angle_beta   90.00
_cell.angle_gamma   90.00
#
_symmetry.space_group_name_H-M   'P 1'
#
loop_
_entity.id
_entity.type
_entity.pdbx_description
1 polymer ?
#
loop_
_entity_poly.entity_id
_entity_poly.type
_entity_poly.pdbx_seq_one_letter_code
_entity_poly.pdbx_strand_id
1 'polypeptide(L)'
;MLHKDAAALADALKRCENEPIQHIGSIQSHGALLAIDAHSMVKVVSSNLLEILGLSAKEALNQPAGRILGEAAWVAIATLPPMAPQSQPVPLLLSLFRGEASLDCQAQVHRADNLLVIEIETPRQTTNLVLPMDSDATDCLLSALLAETDGIDAYSAVIAQQVQALTGFDR
;
A
#
# COMPACT_ATOMS: atom_id res chain seq x y z
N MET A 1 32.48 31.88 -3.73
CA MET A 1 31.36 31.10 -3.12
C MET A 1 30.67 30.17 -4.13
N LEU A 2 30.52 30.56 -5.40
CA LEU A 2 29.82 29.77 -6.45
C LEU A 2 30.45 28.40 -6.82
N HIS A 3 31.73 28.15 -6.58
CA HIS A 3 32.38 26.89 -6.94
C HIS A 3 32.10 25.74 -5.95
N LYS A 4 31.81 26.04 -4.69
CA LYS A 4 31.47 25.01 -3.68
C LYS A 4 30.05 24.44 -3.93
N ASP A 5 29.15 25.29 -4.41
CA ASP A 5 27.76 24.88 -4.68
C ASP A 5 27.66 23.96 -5.91
N ALA A 6 28.51 24.22 -6.94
CA ALA A 6 28.51 23.38 -8.14
C ALA A 6 29.06 21.97 -7.89
N ALA A 7 30.08 21.82 -7.03
CA ALA A 7 30.60 20.50 -6.65
C ALA A 7 29.62 19.72 -5.79
N ALA A 8 28.97 20.40 -4.85
CA ALA A 8 27.94 19.80 -4.00
C ALA A 8 26.70 19.36 -4.81
N LEU A 9 26.32 20.15 -5.82
CA LEU A 9 25.23 19.79 -6.74
C LEU A 9 25.59 18.58 -7.61
N ALA A 10 26.82 18.56 -8.17
CA ALA A 10 27.29 17.43 -8.97
C ALA A 10 27.33 16.12 -8.15
N ASP A 11 27.74 16.21 -6.89
CA ASP A 11 27.77 15.05 -5.97
C ASP A 11 26.37 14.59 -5.57
N ALA A 12 25.43 15.51 -5.42
CA ALA A 12 24.01 15.20 -5.17
C ALA A 12 23.36 14.53 -6.38
N LEU A 13 23.61 15.04 -7.59
CA LEU A 13 23.11 14.43 -8.83
C LEU A 13 23.66 13.02 -9.02
N LYS A 14 24.95 12.81 -8.77
CA LYS A 14 25.58 11.49 -8.87
C LYS A 14 25.04 10.48 -7.85
N ARG A 15 24.67 10.93 -6.66
CA ARG A 15 23.97 10.08 -5.67
C ARG A 15 22.57 9.72 -6.15
N CYS A 16 21.84 10.67 -6.70
CA CYS A 16 20.50 10.47 -7.24
C CYS A 16 20.50 9.50 -8.43
N GLU A 17 21.49 9.61 -9.33
CA GLU A 17 21.67 8.70 -10.47
C GLU A 17 21.99 7.24 -10.04
N ASN A 18 22.66 7.08 -8.91
CA ASN A 18 23.06 5.76 -8.39
C ASN A 18 22.10 5.23 -7.33
N GLU A 19 21.02 5.94 -7.02
CA GLU A 19 20.02 5.46 -6.07
C GLU A 19 19.26 4.25 -6.67
N PRO A 20 19.26 3.09 -5.99
CA PRO A 20 18.62 1.88 -6.52
C PRO A 20 17.09 1.96 -6.35
N ILE A 21 16.44 2.93 -7.01
CA ILE A 21 14.99 3.16 -6.92
C ILE A 21 14.14 1.97 -7.38
N GLN A 22 14.71 1.07 -8.19
CA GLN A 22 14.08 -0.17 -8.61
C GLN A 22 14.07 -1.25 -7.51
N HIS A 23 14.83 -1.06 -6.43
CA HIS A 23 14.90 -1.97 -5.29
C HIS A 23 14.41 -1.27 -4.02
N ILE A 24 13.10 -1.14 -3.92
CA ILE A 24 12.47 -0.58 -2.71
C ILE A 24 12.65 -1.60 -1.58
N GLY A 25 13.58 -1.31 -0.66
CA GLY A 25 13.93 -2.21 0.46
C GLY A 25 12.92 -2.21 1.61
N SER A 26 11.85 -1.41 1.53
CA SER A 26 10.84 -1.29 2.57
C SER A 26 9.46 -1.06 1.96
N ILE A 27 8.44 -1.47 2.68
CA ILE A 27 7.04 -1.18 2.38
C ILE A 27 6.57 0.02 3.21
N GLN A 28 5.41 0.56 2.86
CA GLN A 28 4.80 1.66 3.59
C GLN A 28 4.34 1.22 5.00
N SER A 29 4.44 2.11 5.98
CA SER A 29 4.17 1.79 7.38
C SER A 29 2.70 1.45 7.70
N HIS A 30 1.77 1.82 6.83
CA HIS A 30 0.34 1.57 7.02
C HIS A 30 -0.14 0.23 6.44
N GLY A 31 0.75 -0.53 5.83
CA GLY A 31 0.44 -1.83 5.25
C GLY A 31 1.41 -2.92 5.71
N ALA A 32 1.07 -4.16 5.44
CA ALA A 32 1.91 -5.32 5.63
C ALA A 32 2.02 -6.12 4.33
N LEU A 33 3.13 -6.81 4.13
CA LEU A 33 3.35 -7.68 2.99
C LEU A 33 3.65 -9.10 3.46
N LEU A 34 3.01 -10.07 2.79
CA LEU A 34 3.34 -11.48 2.89
C LEU A 34 3.59 -12.04 1.50
N ALA A 35 4.55 -12.95 1.36
CA ALA A 35 4.72 -13.73 0.14
C ALA A 35 4.69 -15.23 0.46
N ILE A 36 3.92 -15.97 -0.31
CA ILE A 36 3.51 -17.35 -0.07
C ILE A 36 3.97 -18.22 -1.23
N ASP A 37 4.55 -19.37 -0.92
CA ASP A 37 5.03 -20.32 -1.93
C ASP A 37 3.91 -21.24 -2.47
N ALA A 38 4.26 -22.08 -3.44
CA ALA A 38 3.34 -23.05 -4.05
C ALA A 38 2.81 -24.11 -3.08
N HIS A 39 3.40 -24.24 -1.90
CA HIS A 39 2.97 -25.14 -0.83
C HIS A 39 2.13 -24.41 0.23
N SER A 40 1.64 -23.21 -0.06
CA SER A 40 0.86 -22.36 0.85
C SER A 40 1.62 -21.97 2.12
N MET A 41 2.97 -21.91 2.06
CA MET A 41 3.81 -21.52 3.19
C MET A 41 4.28 -20.09 3.05
N VAL A 42 4.23 -19.34 4.12
CA VAL A 42 4.72 -17.95 4.18
C VAL A 42 6.24 -17.94 4.12
N LYS A 43 6.81 -17.29 3.10
CA LYS A 43 8.27 -17.22 2.86
C LYS A 43 8.86 -15.84 3.10
N VAL A 44 8.08 -14.81 2.88
CA VAL A 44 8.50 -13.43 3.12
C VAL A 44 7.40 -12.72 3.91
N VAL A 45 7.81 -11.89 4.84
CA VAL A 45 6.90 -10.98 5.56
C VAL A 45 7.60 -9.65 5.79
N SER A 46 6.83 -8.60 5.82
CA SER A 46 7.33 -7.27 6.19
C SER A 46 7.64 -7.19 7.69
N SER A 47 8.62 -6.37 8.04
CA SER A 47 9.07 -6.20 9.44
C SER A 47 8.01 -5.64 10.38
N ASN A 48 7.05 -4.88 9.83
CA ASN A 48 5.95 -4.24 10.57
C ASN A 48 4.70 -5.13 10.72
N LEU A 49 4.79 -6.42 10.38
CA LEU A 49 3.66 -7.37 10.50
C LEU A 49 3.08 -7.40 11.92
N LEU A 50 3.94 -7.25 12.95
CA LEU A 50 3.52 -7.20 14.34
C LEU A 50 2.56 -6.03 14.63
N GLU A 51 2.83 -4.87 14.03
CA GLU A 51 2.02 -3.67 14.23
C GLU A 51 0.65 -3.81 13.55
N ILE A 52 0.60 -4.48 12.42
CA ILE A 52 -0.61 -4.63 11.60
C ILE A 52 -1.46 -5.82 12.06
N LEU A 53 -0.88 -7.02 12.15
CA LEU A 53 -1.61 -8.26 12.46
C LEU A 53 -1.37 -8.79 13.89
N GLY A 54 -0.49 -8.18 14.65
CA GLY A 54 -0.16 -8.65 16.01
C GLY A 54 0.73 -9.90 16.04
N LEU A 55 1.31 -10.30 14.90
CA LEU A 55 2.18 -11.46 14.75
C LEU A 55 3.59 -11.01 14.37
N SER A 56 4.59 -11.50 15.07
CA SER A 56 5.99 -11.23 14.68
C SER A 56 6.37 -11.96 13.39
N ALA A 57 7.34 -11.41 12.66
CA ALA A 57 7.87 -12.06 11.46
C ALA A 57 8.35 -13.50 11.74
N LYS A 58 8.94 -13.75 12.91
CA LYS A 58 9.42 -15.06 13.33
C LYS A 58 8.28 -16.07 13.51
N GLU A 59 7.15 -15.63 14.01
CA GLU A 59 5.96 -16.47 14.19
C GLU A 59 5.24 -16.77 12.88
N ALA A 60 5.33 -15.86 11.91
CA ALA A 60 4.67 -15.99 10.62
C ALA A 60 5.49 -16.77 9.58
N LEU A 61 6.82 -16.63 9.58
CA LEU A 61 7.69 -17.29 8.61
C LEU A 61 7.60 -18.81 8.70
N ASN A 62 7.52 -19.44 7.53
CA ASN A 62 7.37 -20.90 7.36
C ASN A 62 6.14 -21.50 8.03
N GLN A 63 5.10 -20.70 8.26
CA GLN A 63 3.80 -21.18 8.69
C GLN A 63 2.83 -21.27 7.49
N PRO A 64 1.79 -22.12 7.57
CA PRO A 64 0.73 -22.14 6.57
C PRO A 64 0.01 -20.79 6.49
N ALA A 65 -0.28 -20.32 5.29
CA ALA A 65 -0.94 -19.04 5.05
C ALA A 65 -2.30 -18.93 5.77
N GLY A 66 -3.10 -20.01 5.76
CA GLY A 66 -4.39 -20.04 6.45
C GLY A 66 -4.28 -19.85 7.97
N ARG A 67 -3.15 -20.26 8.58
CA ARG A 67 -2.90 -20.00 10.01
C ARG A 67 -2.64 -18.54 10.30
N ILE A 68 -1.98 -17.83 9.37
CA ILE A 68 -1.58 -16.43 9.55
C ILE A 68 -2.72 -15.48 9.20
N LEU A 69 -3.40 -15.73 8.07
CA LEU A 69 -4.46 -14.87 7.55
C LEU A 69 -5.85 -15.24 8.07
N GLY A 70 -5.99 -16.41 8.65
CA GLY A 70 -7.27 -17.04 8.91
C GLY A 70 -7.76 -17.84 7.69
N GLU A 71 -8.47 -18.93 7.97
CA GLU A 71 -8.89 -19.89 6.93
C GLU A 71 -9.81 -19.24 5.88
N ALA A 72 -10.77 -18.42 6.30
CA ALA A 72 -11.69 -17.74 5.39
C ALA A 72 -10.97 -16.79 4.41
N ALA A 73 -10.06 -15.97 4.92
CA ALA A 73 -9.27 -15.06 4.07
C ALA A 73 -8.35 -15.86 3.12
N TRP A 74 -7.72 -16.91 3.61
CA TRP A 74 -6.88 -17.76 2.77
C TRP A 74 -7.67 -18.45 1.66
N VAL A 75 -8.85 -18.99 1.94
CA VAL A 75 -9.74 -19.59 0.94
C VAL A 75 -10.12 -18.58 -0.13
N ALA A 76 -10.48 -17.34 0.25
CA ALA A 76 -10.80 -16.28 -0.68
C ALA A 76 -9.64 -15.98 -1.63
N ILE A 77 -8.41 -15.95 -1.13
CA ILE A 77 -7.20 -15.73 -1.92
C ILE A 77 -6.87 -16.95 -2.79
N ALA A 78 -6.94 -18.15 -2.24
CA ALA A 78 -6.58 -19.38 -2.94
C ALA A 78 -7.54 -19.75 -4.08
N THR A 79 -8.77 -19.24 -4.03
CA THR A 79 -9.78 -19.44 -5.09
C THR A 79 -9.71 -18.41 -6.22
N LEU A 80 -8.80 -17.43 -6.14
CA LEU A 80 -8.57 -16.51 -7.25
C LEU A 80 -8.14 -17.24 -8.52
N PRO A 81 -8.53 -16.74 -9.70
CA PRO A 81 -8.06 -17.31 -10.95
C PRO A 81 -6.53 -17.31 -11.04
N PRO A 82 -5.93 -18.25 -11.78
CA PRO A 82 -4.48 -18.26 -11.99
C PRO A 82 -4.00 -16.89 -12.52
N MET A 83 -3.09 -16.27 -11.80
CA MET A 83 -2.51 -14.99 -12.18
C MET A 83 -1.18 -15.22 -12.92
N ALA A 84 -1.02 -14.56 -14.07
CA ALA A 84 0.26 -14.54 -14.77
C ALA A 84 1.26 -13.68 -13.97
N PRO A 85 2.57 -14.00 -14.02
CA PRO A 85 3.59 -13.07 -13.54
C PRO A 85 3.42 -11.70 -14.19
N GLN A 86 3.56 -10.62 -13.42
CA GLN A 86 3.39 -9.22 -13.87
C GLN A 86 1.95 -8.83 -14.32
N SER A 87 0.94 -9.66 -14.03
CA SER A 87 -0.45 -9.21 -14.17
C SER A 87 -0.76 -8.11 -13.15
N GLN A 88 -1.80 -7.32 -13.44
CA GLN A 88 -2.25 -6.33 -12.47
C GLN A 88 -2.68 -7.00 -11.16
N PRO A 89 -2.38 -6.40 -10.00
CA PRO A 89 -2.84 -6.90 -8.72
C PRO A 89 -4.37 -7.01 -8.67
N VAL A 90 -4.85 -8.05 -8.03
CA VAL A 90 -6.29 -8.27 -7.80
C VAL A 90 -6.67 -7.69 -6.44
N PRO A 91 -7.55 -6.68 -6.39
CA PRO A 91 -8.00 -6.13 -5.13
C PRO A 91 -8.99 -7.06 -4.44
N LEU A 92 -8.86 -7.21 -3.13
CA LEU A 92 -9.75 -7.97 -2.26
C LEU A 92 -10.06 -7.21 -0.98
N LEU A 93 -11.26 -7.41 -0.45
CA LEU A 93 -11.59 -7.04 0.91
C LEU A 93 -11.48 -8.30 1.78
N LEU A 94 -10.67 -8.24 2.81
CA LEU A 94 -10.41 -9.35 3.71
C LEU A 94 -10.73 -8.96 5.15
N SER A 95 -11.39 -9.85 5.89
CA SER A 95 -11.51 -9.73 7.33
C SER A 95 -10.44 -10.62 7.97
N LEU A 96 -9.43 -9.97 8.54
CA LEU A 96 -8.31 -10.60 9.22
C LEU A 96 -8.51 -10.52 10.73
N PHE A 97 -7.67 -11.22 11.50
CA PHE A 97 -7.73 -11.17 12.95
C PHE A 97 -6.43 -10.63 13.54
N ARG A 98 -6.57 -9.70 14.49
CA ARG A 98 -5.49 -9.23 15.35
C ARG A 98 -5.84 -9.64 16.79
N GLY A 99 -5.34 -10.80 17.22
CA GLY A 99 -5.82 -11.44 18.45
C GLY A 99 -7.30 -11.82 18.29
N GLU A 100 -8.18 -11.33 19.17
CA GLU A 100 -9.63 -11.58 19.10
C GLU A 100 -10.39 -10.53 18.27
N ALA A 101 -9.73 -9.44 17.88
CA ALA A 101 -10.38 -8.37 17.13
C ALA A 101 -10.37 -8.67 15.63
N SER A 102 -11.54 -8.51 14.99
CA SER A 102 -11.63 -8.51 13.52
C SER A 102 -11.11 -7.19 12.96
N LEU A 103 -10.34 -7.29 11.90
CA LEU A 103 -9.74 -6.18 11.19
C LEU A 103 -10.10 -6.29 9.71
N ASP A 104 -10.97 -5.40 9.23
CA ASP A 104 -11.29 -5.33 7.81
C ASP A 104 -10.15 -4.61 7.09
N CYS A 105 -9.60 -5.25 6.07
CA CYS A 105 -8.42 -4.79 5.35
C CYS A 105 -8.70 -4.77 3.85
N GLN A 106 -8.08 -3.85 3.15
CA GLN A 106 -7.90 -3.95 1.71
C GLN A 106 -6.64 -4.75 1.42
N ALA A 107 -6.71 -5.67 0.48
CA ALA A 107 -5.56 -6.44 0.04
C ALA A 107 -5.38 -6.33 -1.47
N GLN A 108 -4.13 -6.32 -1.91
CA GLN A 108 -3.73 -6.45 -3.29
C GLN A 108 -2.98 -7.76 -3.44
N VAL A 109 -3.47 -8.63 -4.32
CA VAL A 109 -2.87 -9.95 -4.54
C VAL A 109 -2.31 -10.03 -5.95
N HIS A 110 -1.04 -10.37 -6.06
CA HIS A 110 -0.37 -10.53 -7.35
C HIS A 110 0.68 -11.63 -7.29
N ARG A 111 1.21 -12.00 -8.44
CA ARG A 111 2.27 -12.99 -8.53
C ARG A 111 3.59 -12.33 -8.90
N ALA A 112 4.62 -12.60 -8.09
CA ALA A 112 6.00 -12.21 -8.36
C ALA A 112 6.84 -13.50 -8.36
N ASP A 113 7.46 -13.82 -9.48
CA ASP A 113 8.18 -15.09 -9.70
C ASP A 113 7.30 -16.30 -9.32
N ASN A 114 7.75 -17.11 -8.38
CA ASN A 114 7.04 -18.30 -7.89
C ASN A 114 6.26 -18.04 -6.60
N LEU A 115 6.16 -16.79 -6.17
CA LEU A 115 5.47 -16.40 -4.94
C LEU A 115 4.15 -15.71 -5.25
N LEU A 116 3.16 -15.96 -4.42
CA LEU A 116 1.94 -15.19 -4.33
C LEU A 116 2.16 -14.09 -3.30
N VAL A 117 2.16 -12.85 -3.75
CA VAL A 117 2.37 -11.68 -2.89
C VAL A 117 1.02 -11.11 -2.50
N ILE A 118 0.87 -10.83 -1.23
CA ILE A 118 -0.32 -10.24 -0.62
C ILE A 118 0.13 -8.98 0.11
N GLU A 119 -0.31 -7.85 -0.39
CA GLU A 119 -0.13 -6.56 0.26
C GLU A 119 -1.42 -6.22 0.99
N ILE A 120 -1.33 -5.96 2.26
CA ILE A 120 -2.48 -5.73 3.15
C ILE A 120 -2.41 -4.30 3.64
N GLU A 121 -3.48 -3.56 3.44
CA GLU A 121 -3.64 -2.21 3.96
C GLU A 121 -4.76 -2.17 4.99
N THR A 122 -4.47 -1.64 6.16
CA THR A 122 -5.49 -1.40 7.18
C THR A 122 -6.26 -0.14 6.83
N PRO A 123 -7.58 -0.10 7.03
CA PRO A 123 -8.35 1.12 6.86
C PRO A 123 -7.72 2.20 7.73
N ARG A 124 -7.28 3.29 7.11
CA ARG A 124 -6.96 4.49 7.88
C ARG A 124 -8.24 4.92 8.58
N GLN A 125 -8.13 5.30 9.83
CA GLN A 125 -9.18 6.07 10.48
C GLN A 125 -9.19 7.45 9.82
N THR A 126 -9.74 7.53 8.62
CA THR A 126 -10.01 8.79 7.97
C THR A 126 -11.15 9.43 8.74
N THR A 127 -10.83 10.48 9.48
CA THR A 127 -11.81 11.37 10.04
C THR A 127 -12.74 11.86 8.92
N ASN A 128 -13.93 11.28 8.88
CA ASN A 128 -15.16 11.84 8.30
C ASN A 128 -15.28 12.19 6.80
N LEU A 129 -14.40 11.76 5.92
CA LEU A 129 -14.69 11.80 4.50
C LEU A 129 -14.80 10.37 3.96
N VAL A 130 -16.01 9.84 3.97
CA VAL A 130 -16.38 8.70 3.12
C VAL A 130 -16.46 9.25 1.71
N LEU A 131 -15.31 9.32 1.02
CA LEU A 131 -15.35 9.46 -0.42
C LEU A 131 -15.93 8.16 -0.96
N PRO A 132 -16.97 8.22 -1.78
CA PRO A 132 -17.47 7.03 -2.44
C PRO A 132 -16.30 6.41 -3.21
N MET A 133 -16.09 5.11 -3.06
CA MET A 133 -15.06 4.31 -3.77
C MET A 133 -15.38 4.23 -5.29
N ASP A 134 -16.35 4.98 -5.76
CA ASP A 134 -16.73 5.12 -7.14
C ASP A 134 -15.89 6.26 -7.76
N SER A 135 -15.04 5.91 -8.71
CA SER A 135 -14.21 6.88 -9.44
C SER A 135 -15.03 8.03 -10.02
N ASP A 136 -16.21 7.73 -10.53
CA ASP A 136 -17.09 8.70 -11.18
C ASP A 136 -17.62 9.75 -10.19
N ALA A 137 -17.95 9.33 -8.96
CA ALA A 137 -18.40 10.24 -7.93
C ALA A 137 -17.25 11.13 -7.40
N THR A 138 -16.03 10.58 -7.31
CA THR A 138 -14.83 11.32 -6.94
C THR A 138 -14.47 12.34 -8.01
N ASP A 139 -14.51 11.98 -9.27
CA ASP A 139 -14.25 12.86 -10.41
C ASP A 139 -15.29 13.97 -10.53
N CYS A 140 -16.57 13.66 -10.29
CA CYS A 140 -17.65 14.64 -10.27
C CYS A 140 -17.46 15.67 -9.14
N LEU A 141 -17.12 15.20 -7.94
CA LEU A 141 -16.88 16.07 -6.77
C LEU A 141 -15.66 16.97 -6.98
N LEU A 142 -14.58 16.41 -7.51
CA LEU A 142 -13.35 17.14 -7.83
C LEU A 142 -13.64 18.19 -8.92
N SER A 143 -14.36 17.84 -9.96
CA SER A 143 -14.73 18.74 -11.04
C SER A 143 -15.62 19.89 -10.55
N ALA A 144 -16.57 19.62 -9.66
CA ALA A 144 -17.42 20.66 -9.06
C ALA A 144 -16.62 21.63 -8.19
N LEU A 145 -15.71 21.12 -7.36
CA LEU A 145 -14.83 21.95 -6.53
C LEU A 145 -13.89 22.81 -7.37
N LEU A 146 -13.41 22.29 -8.49
CA LEU A 146 -12.49 23.01 -9.39
C LEU A 146 -13.22 24.05 -10.23
N ALA A 147 -14.50 23.86 -10.54
CA ALA A 147 -15.30 24.82 -11.30
C ALA A 147 -15.56 26.15 -10.54
N GLU A 148 -15.46 26.13 -9.21
CA GLU A 148 -15.66 27.29 -8.36
C GLU A 148 -14.38 28.05 -8.04
N THR A 149 -13.20 27.59 -8.52
CA THR A 149 -11.90 28.19 -8.21
C THR A 149 -11.47 29.20 -9.29
N ASP A 150 -11.10 30.39 -8.84
CA ASP A 150 -10.58 31.46 -9.71
C ASP A 150 -9.06 31.58 -9.53
N GLY A 151 -8.33 31.17 -10.57
CA GLY A 151 -6.88 31.26 -10.61
C GLY A 151 -6.10 30.03 -10.11
N ILE A 152 -4.83 29.95 -10.51
CA ILE A 152 -3.94 28.80 -10.27
C ILE A 152 -3.65 28.56 -8.78
N ASP A 153 -3.58 29.63 -7.99
CA ASP A 153 -3.28 29.53 -6.56
C ASP A 153 -4.46 28.93 -5.79
N ALA A 154 -5.69 29.35 -6.10
CA ALA A 154 -6.90 28.80 -5.52
C ALA A 154 -7.09 27.32 -5.94
N TYR A 155 -6.84 27.01 -7.20
CA TYR A 155 -6.85 25.64 -7.73
C TYR A 155 -5.85 24.73 -7.00
N SER A 156 -4.62 25.19 -6.85
CA SER A 156 -3.55 24.43 -6.15
C SER A 156 -3.91 24.21 -4.67
N ALA A 157 -4.49 25.18 -4.01
CA ALA A 157 -4.91 25.07 -2.62
C ALA A 157 -6.03 24.03 -2.44
N VAL A 158 -7.03 24.02 -3.33
CA VAL A 158 -8.12 23.02 -3.30
C VAL A 158 -7.57 21.61 -3.52
N ILE A 159 -6.70 21.41 -4.50
CA ILE A 159 -6.08 20.10 -4.76
C ILE A 159 -5.27 19.65 -3.54
N ALA A 160 -4.43 20.53 -2.97
CA ALA A 160 -3.63 20.19 -1.81
C ALA A 160 -4.50 19.79 -0.60
N GLN A 161 -5.61 20.49 -0.35
CA GLN A 161 -6.56 20.12 0.69
C GLN A 161 -7.23 18.77 0.45
N GLN A 162 -7.61 18.48 -0.80
CA GLN A 162 -8.21 17.19 -1.14
C GLN A 162 -7.20 16.04 -1.00
N VAL A 163 -5.97 16.23 -1.47
CA VAL A 163 -4.90 15.25 -1.28
C VAL A 163 -4.62 15.02 0.20
N GLN A 164 -4.56 16.07 1.00
CA GLN A 164 -4.39 15.98 2.45
C GLN A 164 -5.54 15.17 3.10
N ALA A 165 -6.79 15.48 2.71
CA ALA A 165 -7.97 14.79 3.24
C ALA A 165 -7.96 13.29 2.90
N LEU A 166 -7.55 12.95 1.67
CA LEU A 166 -7.46 11.58 1.19
C LEU A 166 -6.31 10.79 1.80
N THR A 167 -5.15 11.40 1.91
CA THR A 167 -3.91 10.71 2.30
C THR A 167 -3.56 10.87 3.78
N GLY A 168 -4.10 11.89 4.44
CA GLY A 168 -3.75 12.27 5.81
C GLY A 168 -2.33 12.86 5.91
N PHE A 169 -1.68 13.19 4.79
CA PHE A 169 -0.40 13.91 4.80
C PHE A 169 -0.64 15.42 4.94
N ASP A 170 0.14 16.06 5.79
CA ASP A 170 0.08 17.51 6.07
C ASP A 170 1.22 18.30 5.39
N ARG A 171 2.04 17.62 4.56
CA ARG A 171 3.15 18.19 3.77
C ARG A 171 3.33 17.43 2.46
#